data_d4d47b214cf1f5f9cdb2c72615e5254d
#
_entry.id   d4d47b214cf1f5f9cdb2c72615e5254d
#
_cell.length_a   1.000
_cell.length_b   1.000
_cell.length_c   1.000
_cell.angle_alpha   90.00
_cell.angle_beta   90.00
_cell.angle_gamma   90.00
#
_symmetry.space_group_name_H-M   'P 1'
#
loop_
_entity.id
_entity.type
_entity.pdbx_description
1 polymer ?
#
loop_
_entity_poly.entity_id
_entity_poly.type
_entity_poly.pdbx_seq_one_letter_code
_entity_poly.pdbx_strand_id
1 'polypeptide(L)'
;MKTDLKHGDFKQLDKNLWVLDGELPHHLPLPRSMTVFRMNDGGLWIHSAIALDEKRQRQLESFGRPNYLVVPSKMHRLDAPAYKQTYPSIKVVCPEASRAKVEEKVAVDNSCENEFQGSEIKVHTMPGAKPIELAYELPLASGGKAMVFNDLLVNVTEVKGLMGRLLKFIGRVGAFRSPPSNKLILINDRALFHQWLDTQARRNDVKIITVAHGDPVTEKISQRFTEAAIQI
;
A
#
# COMPACT_ATOMS: atom_id res chain seq x y z
N MET A 1 9.87 -25.40 -2.13
CA MET A 1 8.83 -25.24 -3.17
C MET A 1 9.14 -23.94 -3.91
N LYS A 2 9.66 -23.99 -5.16
CA LYS A 2 9.85 -22.76 -5.95
C LYS A 2 8.45 -22.25 -6.30
N THR A 3 7.97 -21.27 -5.56
CA THR A 3 6.79 -20.49 -5.96
C THR A 3 7.16 -19.78 -7.25
N ASP A 4 6.35 -19.91 -8.26
CA ASP A 4 6.48 -19.17 -9.52
C ASP A 4 6.20 -17.69 -9.19
N LEU A 5 7.27 -16.97 -8.80
CA LEU A 5 7.19 -15.60 -8.29
C LEU A 5 6.99 -14.66 -9.48
N LYS A 6 5.75 -14.26 -9.71
CA LYS A 6 5.37 -13.34 -10.77
C LYS A 6 5.41 -11.91 -10.24
N HIS A 7 6.56 -11.27 -10.40
CA HIS A 7 6.74 -9.86 -10.07
C HIS A 7 7.59 -9.15 -11.14
N GLY A 8 7.44 -7.82 -11.22
CA GLY A 8 8.22 -6.95 -12.08
C GLY A 8 9.58 -6.57 -11.49
N ASP A 9 10.13 -5.50 -12.01
CA ASP A 9 11.32 -4.83 -11.48
C ASP A 9 10.93 -3.68 -10.56
N PHE A 10 11.83 -3.28 -9.65
CA PHE A 10 11.64 -2.07 -8.87
C PHE A 10 11.60 -0.84 -9.78
N LYS A 11 10.62 0.02 -9.55
CA LYS A 11 10.49 1.34 -10.17
C LYS A 11 10.82 2.39 -9.10
N GLN A 12 11.80 3.22 -9.36
CA GLN A 12 12.13 4.34 -8.49
C GLN A 12 11.18 5.49 -8.76
N LEU A 13 10.43 5.92 -7.75
CA LEU A 13 9.54 7.08 -7.80
C LEU A 13 10.21 8.33 -7.21
N ASP A 14 11.07 8.14 -6.21
CA ASP A 14 11.92 9.16 -5.59
C ASP A 14 13.23 8.52 -5.13
N LYS A 15 14.22 9.33 -4.74
CA LYS A 15 15.50 8.84 -4.22
C LYS A 15 15.35 7.92 -3.01
N ASN A 16 14.26 8.08 -2.24
CA ASN A 16 13.95 7.27 -1.07
C ASN A 16 12.61 6.49 -1.18
N LEU A 17 11.98 6.44 -2.37
CA LEU A 17 10.71 5.73 -2.56
C LEU A 17 10.75 4.87 -3.82
N TRP A 18 10.57 3.57 -3.66
CA TRP A 18 10.47 2.58 -4.72
C TRP A 18 9.13 1.83 -4.65
N VAL A 19 8.69 1.32 -5.79
CA VAL A 19 7.56 0.39 -5.88
C VAL A 19 7.93 -0.83 -6.72
N LEU A 20 7.28 -1.95 -6.46
CA LEU A 20 7.42 -3.17 -7.23
C LEU A 20 6.04 -3.78 -7.45
N ASP A 21 5.72 -4.07 -8.70
CA ASP A 21 4.46 -4.70 -9.07
C ASP A 21 4.58 -6.23 -9.07
N GLY A 22 3.48 -6.90 -8.79
CA GLY A 22 3.40 -8.35 -8.85
C GLY A 22 1.98 -8.83 -9.12
N GLU A 23 1.83 -10.13 -9.29
CA GLU A 23 0.54 -10.78 -9.49
C GLU A 23 0.13 -11.56 -8.24
N LEU A 24 -1.16 -11.72 -8.02
CA LEU A 24 -1.66 -12.66 -7.03
C LEU A 24 -1.46 -14.09 -7.52
N PRO A 25 -1.08 -15.03 -6.64
CA PRO A 25 -1.08 -16.43 -6.98
C PRO A 25 -2.50 -16.90 -7.33
N HIS A 26 -2.62 -18.01 -8.08
CA HIS A 26 -3.88 -18.64 -8.45
C HIS A 26 -4.77 -17.85 -9.44
N HIS A 27 -4.15 -17.18 -10.43
CA HIS A 27 -4.84 -16.60 -11.59
C HIS A 27 -5.89 -15.52 -11.31
N LEU A 28 -5.87 -14.90 -10.12
CA LEU A 28 -6.62 -13.69 -9.90
C LEU A 28 -5.85 -12.52 -10.56
N PRO A 29 -6.37 -11.91 -11.63
CA PRO A 29 -5.64 -10.90 -12.40
C PRO A 29 -5.71 -9.51 -11.74
N LEU A 30 -5.60 -9.46 -10.42
CA LEU A 30 -5.50 -8.20 -9.69
C LEU A 30 -4.02 -7.86 -9.52
N PRO A 31 -3.57 -6.72 -10.03
CA PRO A 31 -2.21 -6.27 -9.80
C PRO A 31 -1.99 -6.06 -8.31
N ARG A 32 -0.81 -6.44 -7.83
CA ARG A 32 -0.33 -6.12 -6.49
C ARG A 32 0.81 -5.13 -6.61
N SER A 33 0.92 -4.24 -5.64
CA SER A 33 2.06 -3.33 -5.58
C SER A 33 2.61 -3.28 -4.15
N MET A 34 3.92 -3.41 -4.05
CA MET A 34 4.69 -3.24 -2.83
C MET A 34 5.34 -1.86 -2.85
N THR A 35 5.18 -1.09 -1.79
CA THR A 35 5.87 0.19 -1.62
C THR A 35 7.05 0.01 -0.66
N VAL A 36 8.22 0.51 -1.03
CA VAL A 36 9.44 0.50 -0.23
C VAL A 36 9.93 1.92 -0.03
N PHE A 37 10.01 2.34 1.21
CA PHE A 37 10.51 3.65 1.61
C PHE A 37 11.79 3.49 2.41
N ARG A 38 12.85 4.21 2.03
CA ARG A 38 14.10 4.28 2.78
C ARG A 38 14.04 5.45 3.74
N MET A 39 14.04 5.12 5.02
CA MET A 39 14.03 6.08 6.11
C MET A 39 15.37 6.81 6.26
N ASN A 40 15.38 7.88 7.04
CA ASN A 40 16.57 8.71 7.29
C ASN A 40 17.73 7.93 7.94
N ASP A 41 17.44 6.87 8.71
CA ASP A 41 18.45 5.99 9.31
C ASP A 41 18.97 4.90 8.35
N GLY A 42 18.51 4.91 7.09
CA GLY A 42 18.85 3.91 6.06
C GLY A 42 18.06 2.60 6.16
N GLY A 43 17.16 2.48 7.14
CA GLY A 43 16.26 1.36 7.26
C GLY A 43 15.13 1.41 6.22
N LEU A 44 14.63 0.24 5.83
CA LEU A 44 13.51 0.15 4.89
C LEU A 44 12.20 -0.10 5.63
N TRP A 45 11.21 0.69 5.26
CA TRP A 45 9.81 0.50 5.55
C TRP A 45 9.14 -0.13 4.31
N ILE A 46 8.58 -1.33 4.45
CA ILE A 46 8.04 -2.13 3.35
C ILE A 46 6.56 -2.34 3.59
N HIS A 47 5.73 -1.86 2.68
CA HIS A 47 4.26 -1.95 2.77
C HIS A 47 3.71 -2.91 1.71
N SER A 48 2.81 -3.80 2.13
CA SER A 48 2.14 -4.77 1.24
C SER A 48 3.16 -5.67 0.51
N ALA A 49 4.01 -6.35 1.27
CA ALA A 49 5.12 -7.13 0.75
C ALA A 49 4.73 -8.13 -0.34
N ILE A 50 5.61 -8.26 -1.32
CA ILE A 50 5.58 -9.27 -2.38
C ILE A 50 6.85 -10.11 -2.25
N ALA A 51 6.73 -11.44 -2.23
CA ALA A 51 7.88 -12.32 -2.18
C ALA A 51 8.80 -12.10 -3.39
N LEU A 52 10.09 -12.00 -3.16
CA LEU A 52 11.09 -11.62 -4.15
C LEU A 52 11.95 -12.81 -4.56
N ASP A 53 12.37 -12.84 -5.83
CA ASP A 53 13.48 -13.68 -6.26
C ASP A 53 14.82 -13.13 -5.70
N GLU A 54 15.88 -13.93 -5.78
CA GLU A 54 17.20 -13.56 -5.25
C GLU A 54 17.76 -12.27 -5.88
N LYS A 55 17.47 -11.99 -7.15
CA LYS A 55 17.96 -10.78 -7.83
C LYS A 55 17.30 -9.55 -7.22
N ARG A 56 15.98 -9.57 -7.05
CA ARG A 56 15.23 -8.45 -6.47
C ARG A 56 15.46 -8.31 -4.96
N GLN A 57 15.72 -9.43 -4.30
CA GLN A 57 16.13 -9.40 -2.88
C GLN A 57 17.45 -8.64 -2.72
N ARG A 58 18.49 -8.97 -3.51
CA ARG A 58 19.76 -8.23 -3.50
C ARG A 58 19.57 -6.76 -3.87
N GLN A 59 18.67 -6.46 -4.80
CA GLN A 59 18.35 -5.08 -5.17
C GLN A 59 17.68 -4.32 -4.01
N LEU A 60 16.73 -4.95 -3.30
CA LEU A 60 16.12 -4.39 -2.09
C LEU A 60 17.18 -4.09 -1.02
N GLU A 61 18.06 -5.06 -0.74
CA GLU A 61 19.13 -4.94 0.25
C GLU A 61 20.15 -3.86 -0.12
N SER A 62 20.41 -3.63 -1.42
CA SER A 62 21.26 -2.53 -1.87
C SER A 62 20.61 -1.15 -1.67
N PHE A 63 19.30 -1.10 -1.58
CA PHE A 63 18.57 0.14 -1.29
C PHE A 63 18.60 0.50 0.19
N GLY A 64 18.61 -0.50 1.07
CA GLY A 64 18.71 -0.32 2.52
C GLY A 64 18.45 -1.61 3.29
N ARG A 65 18.51 -1.52 4.61
CA ARG A 65 18.27 -2.66 5.49
C ARG A 65 16.77 -2.82 5.76
N PRO A 66 16.12 -3.97 5.47
CA PRO A 66 14.73 -4.21 5.84
C PRO A 66 14.51 -4.10 7.35
N ASN A 67 13.82 -3.04 7.80
CA ASN A 67 13.57 -2.76 9.22
C ASN A 67 12.12 -3.01 9.59
N TYR A 68 11.19 -2.56 8.75
CA TYR A 68 9.76 -2.67 9.02
C TYR A 68 9.04 -3.37 7.87
N LEU A 69 8.21 -4.34 8.23
CA LEU A 69 7.23 -4.97 7.36
C LEU A 69 5.84 -4.55 7.80
N VAL A 70 5.21 -3.68 7.03
CA VAL A 70 3.82 -3.28 7.26
C VAL A 70 2.90 -4.24 6.54
N VAL A 71 2.10 -4.97 7.32
CA VAL A 71 1.02 -5.82 6.82
C VAL A 71 -0.29 -5.03 6.93
N PRO A 72 -0.72 -4.34 5.85
CA PRO A 72 -1.75 -3.30 5.97
C PRO A 72 -3.15 -3.82 6.25
N SER A 73 -3.41 -5.11 6.03
CA SER A 73 -4.69 -5.74 6.34
C SER A 73 -4.57 -7.27 6.36
N LYS A 74 -5.63 -7.95 6.80
CA LYS A 74 -5.74 -9.42 6.75
C LYS A 74 -5.58 -10.02 5.34
N MET A 75 -5.81 -9.24 4.29
CA MET A 75 -5.71 -9.69 2.89
C MET A 75 -4.27 -9.63 2.36
N HIS A 76 -3.41 -8.80 2.96
CA HIS A 76 -2.03 -8.53 2.51
C HIS A 76 -0.96 -9.24 3.34
N ARG A 77 -1.30 -10.35 4.01
CA ARG A 77 -0.42 -11.12 4.89
C ARG A 77 0.25 -12.33 4.20
N LEU A 78 0.00 -12.52 2.88
CA LEU A 78 0.42 -13.74 2.15
C LEU A 78 1.93 -13.97 2.23
N ASP A 79 2.71 -12.95 1.93
CA ASP A 79 4.17 -13.03 1.81
C ASP A 79 4.91 -12.60 3.09
N ALA A 80 4.19 -12.17 4.13
CA ALA A 80 4.79 -11.72 5.38
C ALA A 80 5.62 -12.80 6.09
N PRO A 81 5.22 -14.08 6.14
CA PRO A 81 6.06 -15.13 6.73
C PRO A 81 7.40 -15.31 6.02
N ALA A 82 7.43 -15.19 4.68
CA ALA A 82 8.67 -15.29 3.90
C ALA A 82 9.66 -14.16 4.25
N TYR A 83 9.15 -12.93 4.42
CA TYR A 83 9.98 -11.80 4.87
C TYR A 83 10.53 -12.01 6.28
N LYS A 84 9.71 -12.45 7.23
CA LYS A 84 10.16 -12.72 8.60
C LYS A 84 11.19 -13.86 8.65
N GLN A 85 11.07 -14.86 7.78
CA GLN A 85 12.05 -15.93 7.64
C GLN A 85 13.37 -15.44 7.03
N THR A 86 13.30 -14.60 5.99
CA THR A 86 14.49 -14.05 5.30
C THR A 86 15.20 -13.00 6.14
N TYR A 87 14.43 -12.19 6.85
CA TYR A 87 14.92 -11.10 7.71
C TYR A 87 14.41 -11.27 9.14
N PRO A 88 15.04 -12.15 9.97
CA PRO A 88 14.52 -12.45 11.31
C PRO A 88 14.39 -11.23 12.24
N SER A 89 15.22 -10.21 12.04
CA SER A 89 15.20 -8.95 12.80
C SER A 89 14.16 -7.93 12.32
N ILE A 90 13.47 -8.19 11.18
CA ILE A 90 12.46 -7.26 10.68
C ILE A 90 11.31 -7.15 11.67
N LYS A 91 10.90 -5.95 11.98
CA LYS A 91 9.69 -5.70 12.78
C LYS A 91 8.44 -5.79 11.92
N VAL A 92 7.55 -6.69 12.27
CA VAL A 92 6.23 -6.83 11.62
C VAL A 92 5.24 -5.95 12.34
N VAL A 93 4.63 -5.02 11.61
CA VAL A 93 3.64 -4.09 12.14
C VAL A 93 2.37 -4.10 11.28
N CYS A 94 1.24 -3.85 11.91
CA CYS A 94 -0.05 -3.78 11.22
C CYS A 94 -0.98 -2.79 11.93
N PRO A 95 -2.11 -2.38 11.32
CA PRO A 95 -3.16 -1.66 12.05
C PRO A 95 -3.62 -2.47 13.27
N GLU A 96 -3.78 -1.84 14.43
CA GLU A 96 -4.18 -2.55 15.66
C GLU A 96 -5.48 -3.36 15.45
N ALA A 97 -6.45 -2.78 14.76
CA ALA A 97 -7.72 -3.46 14.46
C ALA A 97 -7.59 -4.68 13.53
N SER A 98 -6.44 -4.85 12.87
CA SER A 98 -6.15 -6.01 12.00
C SER A 98 -5.23 -7.06 12.67
N ARG A 99 -4.65 -6.74 13.85
CA ARG A 99 -3.62 -7.56 14.54
C ARG A 99 -4.01 -9.04 14.65
N ALA A 100 -5.13 -9.34 15.27
CA ALA A 100 -5.55 -10.71 15.51
C ALA A 100 -5.62 -11.55 14.21
N LYS A 101 -5.97 -10.92 13.09
CA LYS A 101 -6.04 -11.59 11.80
C LYS A 101 -4.67 -11.72 11.12
N VAL A 102 -3.76 -10.78 11.34
CA VAL A 102 -2.39 -10.86 10.83
C VAL A 102 -1.60 -11.93 11.60
N GLU A 103 -1.77 -12.00 12.90
CA GLU A 103 -1.11 -12.99 13.78
C GLU A 103 -1.45 -14.45 13.47
N GLU A 104 -2.55 -14.71 12.74
CA GLU A 104 -2.82 -16.06 12.19
C GLU A 104 -1.73 -16.53 11.19
N LYS A 105 -0.89 -15.64 10.66
CA LYS A 105 0.13 -15.94 9.64
C LYS A 105 1.55 -15.57 10.06
N VAL A 106 1.74 -14.48 10.78
CA VAL A 106 3.05 -13.98 11.21
C VAL A 106 2.90 -13.24 12.53
N ALA A 107 3.85 -13.43 13.44
CA ALA A 107 3.87 -12.70 14.71
C ALA A 107 3.99 -11.19 14.46
N VAL A 108 3.20 -10.39 15.16
CA VAL A 108 3.16 -8.93 15.05
C VAL A 108 3.89 -8.31 16.24
N ASP A 109 4.93 -7.54 15.94
CA ASP A 109 5.76 -6.91 16.97
C ASP A 109 5.06 -5.68 17.61
N ASN A 110 4.36 -4.86 16.80
CA ASN A 110 3.64 -3.69 17.30
C ASN A 110 2.50 -3.27 16.35
N SER A 111 1.63 -2.34 16.78
CA SER A 111 0.70 -1.66 15.88
C SER A 111 1.40 -0.52 15.14
N CYS A 112 0.95 -0.22 13.92
CA CYS A 112 1.47 0.89 13.13
C CYS A 112 1.25 2.23 13.85
N GLU A 113 0.11 2.38 14.52
CA GLU A 113 -0.27 3.57 15.25
C GLU A 113 0.72 3.90 16.38
N ASN A 114 1.22 2.87 17.07
CA ASN A 114 2.17 3.03 18.18
C ASN A 114 3.61 3.09 17.67
N GLU A 115 4.01 2.20 16.74
CA GLU A 115 5.40 2.09 16.28
C GLU A 115 5.91 3.34 15.60
N PHE A 116 5.05 4.02 14.83
CA PHE A 116 5.46 5.21 14.08
C PHE A 116 5.13 6.53 14.78
N GLN A 117 4.67 6.50 16.02
CA GLN A 117 4.41 7.71 16.78
C GLN A 117 5.71 8.51 16.97
N GLY A 118 5.70 9.79 16.55
CA GLY A 118 6.88 10.66 16.61
C GLY A 118 7.97 10.34 15.59
N SER A 119 7.76 9.40 14.69
CA SER A 119 8.70 9.10 13.60
C SER A 119 8.49 10.02 12.39
N GLU A 120 9.35 9.90 11.38
CA GLU A 120 9.17 10.59 10.08
C GLU A 120 7.95 10.09 9.28
N ILE A 121 7.47 8.88 9.58
CA ILE A 121 6.29 8.28 8.95
C ILE A 121 5.05 8.70 9.73
N LYS A 122 4.13 9.39 9.07
CA LYS A 122 2.89 9.79 9.69
C LYS A 122 1.77 8.80 9.37
N VAL A 123 1.16 8.26 10.39
CA VAL A 123 0.04 7.32 10.29
C VAL A 123 -1.28 8.08 10.39
N HIS A 124 -2.19 7.84 9.47
CA HIS A 124 -3.52 8.45 9.45
C HIS A 124 -4.60 7.38 9.60
N THR A 125 -5.42 7.53 10.61
CA THR A 125 -6.76 6.95 10.60
C THR A 125 -7.61 7.82 9.68
N MET A 126 -8.23 7.19 8.69
CA MET A 126 -9.07 7.91 7.71
C MET A 126 -10.47 8.12 8.29
N PRO A 127 -10.91 9.37 8.56
CA PRO A 127 -12.26 9.63 9.08
C PRO A 127 -13.33 9.00 8.20
N GLY A 128 -14.31 8.36 8.81
CA GLY A 128 -15.37 7.64 8.10
C GLY A 128 -15.00 6.24 7.60
N ALA A 129 -13.73 5.87 7.57
CA ALA A 129 -13.28 4.52 7.25
C ALA A 129 -13.10 3.66 8.52
N LYS A 130 -13.16 2.35 8.35
CA LYS A 130 -12.83 1.40 9.43
C LYS A 130 -11.33 1.43 9.71
N PRO A 131 -10.89 1.41 10.97
CA PRO A 131 -9.48 1.46 11.34
C PRO A 131 -8.71 0.16 11.06
N ILE A 132 -9.30 -0.77 10.32
CA ILE A 132 -8.63 -1.98 9.84
C ILE A 132 -7.65 -1.71 8.70
N GLU A 133 -7.70 -0.51 8.12
CA GLU A 133 -6.73 0.03 7.17
C GLU A 133 -6.34 1.45 7.58
N LEU A 134 -5.08 1.78 7.35
CA LEU A 134 -4.51 3.10 7.62
C LEU A 134 -3.93 3.68 6.33
N ALA A 135 -3.84 4.99 6.24
CA ALA A 135 -3.02 5.67 5.24
C ALA A 135 -1.70 6.11 5.88
N TYR A 136 -0.64 6.15 5.07
CA TYR A 136 0.68 6.58 5.55
C TYR A 136 1.16 7.76 4.74
N GLU A 137 1.85 8.69 5.41
CA GLU A 137 2.48 9.83 4.78
C GLU A 137 3.99 9.74 5.00
N LEU A 138 4.74 9.77 3.90
CA LEU A 138 6.18 9.57 3.85
C LEU A 138 6.86 10.83 3.30
N PRO A 139 7.91 11.35 3.94
CA PRO A 139 8.65 12.48 3.39
C PRO A 139 9.48 12.04 2.17
N LEU A 140 9.42 12.81 1.08
CA LEU A 140 10.20 12.54 -0.12
C LEU A 140 11.55 13.26 -0.07
N ALA A 141 12.61 12.59 -0.52
CA ALA A 141 13.95 13.18 -0.59
C ALA A 141 14.02 14.36 -1.58
N SER A 142 13.15 14.37 -2.60
CA SER A 142 13.01 15.49 -3.54
C SER A 142 12.16 16.65 -3.01
N GLY A 143 11.62 16.52 -1.82
CA GLY A 143 10.69 17.47 -1.19
C GLY A 143 9.23 17.13 -1.44
N GLY A 144 8.38 17.52 -0.51
CA GLY A 144 6.98 17.11 -0.46
C GLY A 144 6.80 15.73 0.16
N LYS A 145 5.68 15.07 -0.14
CA LYS A 145 5.25 13.85 0.53
C LYS A 145 4.67 12.83 -0.42
N ALA A 146 4.80 11.55 -0.08
CA ALA A 146 4.01 10.48 -0.65
C ALA A 146 2.89 10.07 0.32
N MET A 147 1.73 9.70 -0.22
CA MET A 147 0.68 9.01 0.54
C MET A 147 0.57 7.57 0.06
N VAL A 148 0.44 6.65 1.01
CA VAL A 148 0.37 5.21 0.75
C VAL A 148 -0.98 4.69 1.23
N PHE A 149 -1.68 3.98 0.33
CA PHE A 149 -2.98 3.36 0.60
C PHE A 149 -2.95 1.86 0.34
N ASN A 150 -3.90 1.17 0.95
CA ASN A 150 -4.13 -0.25 0.71
C ASN A 150 -5.39 -0.47 -0.15
N ASP A 151 -6.35 -1.30 0.30
CA ASP A 151 -7.54 -1.69 -0.46
C ASP A 151 -8.60 -0.58 -0.58
N LEU A 152 -8.62 0.37 0.37
CA LEU A 152 -9.64 1.41 0.39
C LEU A 152 -9.58 2.33 -0.82
N LEU A 153 -8.37 2.64 -1.30
CA LEU A 153 -8.13 3.40 -2.52
C LEU A 153 -7.17 2.63 -3.43
N VAL A 154 -7.57 2.42 -4.68
CA VAL A 154 -6.81 1.68 -5.69
C VAL A 154 -6.66 2.51 -6.96
N ASN A 155 -5.66 2.18 -7.80
CA ASN A 155 -5.45 2.82 -9.10
C ASN A 155 -5.20 1.77 -10.20
N VAL A 156 -6.17 0.88 -10.39
CA VAL A 156 -6.11 -0.19 -11.39
C VAL A 156 -6.61 0.35 -12.71
N THR A 157 -5.73 0.88 -13.54
CA THR A 157 -6.10 1.54 -14.81
C THR A 157 -6.46 0.55 -15.90
N GLU A 158 -5.81 -0.61 -15.93
CA GLU A 158 -6.03 -1.65 -16.92
C GLU A 158 -5.85 -3.05 -16.33
N VAL A 159 -6.71 -3.97 -16.74
CA VAL A 159 -6.53 -5.42 -16.56
C VAL A 159 -6.85 -6.11 -17.89
N LYS A 160 -5.90 -6.88 -18.42
CA LYS A 160 -6.03 -7.54 -19.72
C LYS A 160 -6.98 -8.73 -19.69
N GLY A 161 -7.54 -9.06 -20.86
CA GLY A 161 -8.34 -10.26 -21.08
C GLY A 161 -9.81 -10.15 -20.64
N LEU A 162 -10.52 -11.28 -20.72
CA LEU A 162 -11.97 -11.35 -20.42
C LEU A 162 -12.24 -10.98 -18.93
N MET A 163 -11.38 -11.43 -18.04
CA MET A 163 -11.48 -11.10 -16.61
C MET A 163 -11.32 -9.59 -16.37
N GLY A 164 -10.44 -8.92 -17.12
CA GLY A 164 -10.30 -7.46 -17.05
C GLY A 164 -11.60 -6.72 -17.44
N ARG A 165 -12.31 -7.22 -18.47
CA ARG A 165 -13.62 -6.67 -18.84
C ARG A 165 -14.66 -6.87 -17.74
N LEU A 166 -14.69 -8.04 -17.11
CA LEU A 166 -15.56 -8.31 -15.97
C LEU A 166 -15.24 -7.41 -14.78
N LEU A 167 -13.96 -7.28 -14.42
CA LEU A 167 -13.51 -6.41 -13.33
C LEU A 167 -13.83 -4.93 -13.60
N LYS A 168 -13.74 -4.49 -14.88
CA LYS A 168 -14.14 -3.16 -15.30
C LYS A 168 -15.66 -2.98 -15.14
N PHE A 169 -16.46 -3.96 -15.56
CA PHE A 169 -17.92 -3.92 -15.44
C PHE A 169 -18.39 -3.83 -13.99
N ILE A 170 -17.77 -4.56 -13.07
CA ILE A 170 -18.08 -4.49 -11.63
C ILE A 170 -17.37 -3.33 -10.90
N GLY A 171 -16.75 -2.40 -11.66
CA GLY A 171 -16.16 -1.19 -11.12
C GLY A 171 -14.87 -1.38 -10.31
N ARG A 172 -14.14 -2.48 -10.52
CA ARG A 172 -12.83 -2.71 -9.90
C ARG A 172 -11.65 -2.18 -10.72
N VAL A 173 -11.88 -1.83 -11.97
CA VAL A 173 -10.89 -1.21 -12.87
C VAL A 173 -11.32 0.21 -13.17
N GLY A 174 -10.39 1.15 -13.11
CA GLY A 174 -10.59 2.57 -13.35
C GLY A 174 -9.48 3.39 -12.68
N ALA A 175 -9.49 4.70 -12.89
CA ALA A 175 -8.55 5.61 -12.25
C ALA A 175 -8.64 5.55 -10.70
N PHE A 176 -7.79 6.30 -10.03
CA PHE A 176 -7.71 6.34 -8.57
C PHE A 176 -9.09 6.52 -7.90
N ARG A 177 -9.51 5.51 -7.13
CA ARG A 177 -10.87 5.43 -6.56
C ARG A 177 -11.01 4.39 -5.47
N SER A 178 -12.10 4.46 -4.72
CA SER A 178 -12.55 3.35 -3.88
C SER A 178 -13.44 2.40 -4.68
N PRO A 179 -13.11 1.09 -4.79
CA PRO A 179 -13.98 0.11 -5.46
C PRO A 179 -15.33 -0.02 -4.76
N PRO A 180 -16.44 -0.30 -5.49
CA PRO A 180 -17.78 -0.41 -4.89
C PRO A 180 -17.88 -1.39 -3.72
N SER A 181 -17.23 -2.56 -3.83
CA SER A 181 -17.20 -3.54 -2.73
C SER A 181 -16.49 -3.01 -1.49
N ASN A 182 -15.40 -2.24 -1.68
CA ASN A 182 -14.59 -1.72 -0.58
C ASN A 182 -15.32 -0.57 0.12
N LYS A 183 -16.10 0.23 -0.62
CA LYS A 183 -16.98 1.25 -0.02
C LYS A 183 -17.98 0.65 0.97
N LEU A 184 -18.59 -0.49 0.61
CA LEU A 184 -19.56 -1.17 1.49
C LEU A 184 -18.90 -1.80 2.71
N ILE A 185 -17.68 -2.33 2.55
CA ILE A 185 -17.01 -3.10 3.59
C ILE A 185 -16.16 -2.21 4.50
N LEU A 186 -15.50 -1.19 3.95
CA LEU A 186 -14.46 -0.41 4.63
C LEU A 186 -14.90 0.99 5.05
N ILE A 187 -16.00 1.54 4.50
CA ILE A 187 -16.48 2.88 4.84
C ILE A 187 -17.73 2.78 5.70
N ASN A 188 -17.65 3.36 6.90
CA ASN A 188 -18.77 3.45 7.85
C ASN A 188 -19.55 4.74 7.67
N ASP A 189 -18.86 5.85 7.42
CA ASP A 189 -19.44 7.18 7.20
C ASP A 189 -18.88 7.80 5.92
N ARG A 190 -19.71 7.82 4.89
CA ARG A 190 -19.32 8.33 3.58
C ARG A 190 -19.09 9.83 3.58
N ALA A 191 -19.86 10.58 4.35
CA ALA A 191 -19.74 12.04 4.40
C ALA A 191 -18.41 12.45 5.03
N LEU A 192 -18.03 11.82 6.15
CA LEU A 192 -16.73 12.06 6.79
C LEU A 192 -15.57 11.64 5.90
N PHE A 193 -15.68 10.51 5.21
CA PHE A 193 -14.60 10.05 4.32
C PHE A 193 -14.47 10.95 3.09
N HIS A 194 -15.58 11.42 2.52
CA HIS A 194 -15.60 12.40 1.44
C HIS A 194 -14.89 13.69 1.88
N GLN A 195 -15.26 14.25 3.03
CA GLN A 195 -14.63 15.46 3.57
C GLN A 195 -13.11 15.29 3.77
N TRP A 196 -12.70 14.10 4.22
CA TRP A 196 -11.28 13.80 4.36
C TRP A 196 -10.56 13.79 3.00
N LEU A 197 -11.14 13.17 1.98
CA LEU A 197 -10.60 13.19 0.61
C LEU A 197 -10.52 14.61 0.04
N ASP A 198 -11.55 15.43 0.27
CA ASP A 198 -11.53 16.85 -0.12
C ASP A 198 -10.41 17.63 0.58
N THR A 199 -10.13 17.31 1.84
CA THR A 199 -9.00 17.89 2.56
C THR A 199 -7.67 17.48 1.92
N GLN A 200 -7.52 16.21 1.50
CA GLN A 200 -6.32 15.76 0.78
C GLN A 200 -6.21 16.44 -0.61
N ALA A 201 -7.34 16.64 -1.31
CA ALA A 201 -7.36 17.30 -2.62
C ALA A 201 -6.85 18.75 -2.59
N ARG A 202 -7.01 19.45 -1.46
CA ARG A 202 -6.55 20.83 -1.29
C ARG A 202 -5.05 20.95 -0.94
N ARG A 203 -4.38 19.82 -0.70
CA ARG A 203 -2.96 19.81 -0.35
C ARG A 203 -2.09 19.96 -1.60
N ASN A 204 -1.04 20.76 -1.47
CA ASN A 204 -0.03 20.97 -2.51
C ASN A 204 1.31 20.28 -2.21
N ASP A 205 1.45 19.72 -1.02
CA ASP A 205 2.66 19.04 -0.55
C ASP A 205 2.70 17.54 -0.90
N VAL A 206 1.55 16.91 -1.21
CA VAL A 206 1.49 15.53 -1.70
C VAL A 206 1.88 15.49 -3.18
N LYS A 207 2.94 14.76 -3.51
CA LYS A 207 3.50 14.64 -4.87
C LYS A 207 3.30 13.27 -5.48
N ILE A 208 3.20 12.24 -4.65
CA ILE A 208 3.08 10.84 -5.07
C ILE A 208 1.98 10.17 -4.24
N ILE A 209 1.19 9.32 -4.88
CA ILE A 209 0.32 8.36 -4.18
C ILE A 209 0.76 6.97 -4.61
N THR A 210 1.00 6.06 -3.66
CA THR A 210 1.16 4.64 -3.93
C THR A 210 -0.03 3.86 -3.37
N VAL A 211 -0.36 2.77 -4.02
CA VAL A 211 -1.50 1.90 -3.67
C VAL A 211 -1.05 0.46 -3.66
N ALA A 212 -1.70 -0.39 -2.90
CA ALA A 212 -1.42 -1.83 -2.93
C ALA A 212 -1.99 -2.54 -4.18
N HIS A 213 -2.87 -1.87 -4.93
CA HIS A 213 -3.46 -2.39 -6.15
C HIS A 213 -3.44 -1.34 -7.27
N GLY A 214 -2.56 -1.54 -8.26
CA GLY A 214 -2.43 -0.71 -9.45
C GLY A 214 -1.21 0.21 -9.44
N ASP A 215 -1.17 1.12 -10.41
CA ASP A 215 -0.03 1.99 -10.64
C ASP A 215 0.04 3.15 -9.63
N PRO A 216 1.24 3.65 -9.30
CA PRO A 216 1.38 4.88 -8.53
C PRO A 216 0.79 6.07 -9.29
N VAL A 217 0.32 7.07 -8.56
CA VAL A 217 -0.13 8.35 -9.11
C VAL A 217 0.94 9.40 -8.84
N THR A 218 1.48 9.99 -9.89
CA THR A 218 2.56 10.99 -9.82
C THR A 218 2.18 12.34 -10.42
N GLU A 219 0.98 12.42 -11.01
CA GLU A 219 0.47 13.63 -11.66
C GLU A 219 -0.96 13.92 -11.22
N LYS A 220 -1.34 15.20 -11.26
CA LYS A 220 -2.71 15.66 -11.00
C LYS A 220 -3.27 15.18 -9.66
N ILE A 221 -2.44 15.09 -8.63
CA ILE A 221 -2.76 14.52 -7.33
C ILE A 221 -4.07 15.10 -6.74
N SER A 222 -4.19 16.42 -6.72
CA SER A 222 -5.40 17.13 -6.26
C SER A 222 -6.65 16.67 -7.01
N GLN A 223 -6.56 16.63 -8.35
CA GLN A 223 -7.67 16.18 -9.20
C GLN A 223 -8.04 14.71 -8.91
N ARG A 224 -7.05 13.84 -8.67
CA ARG A 224 -7.30 12.43 -8.36
C ARG A 224 -8.04 12.25 -7.04
N PHE A 225 -7.67 13.01 -6.01
CA PHE A 225 -8.42 13.00 -4.75
C PHE A 225 -9.85 13.54 -4.93
N THR A 226 -10.04 14.61 -5.70
CA THR A 226 -11.40 15.14 -6.03
C THR A 226 -12.23 14.09 -6.76
N GLU A 227 -11.68 13.44 -7.80
CA GLU A 227 -12.36 12.38 -8.55
C GLU A 227 -12.73 11.18 -7.65
N ALA A 228 -11.85 10.82 -6.70
CA ALA A 228 -12.14 9.77 -5.72
C ALA A 228 -13.25 10.18 -4.74
N ALA A 229 -13.26 11.43 -4.28
CA ALA A 229 -14.29 11.97 -3.39
C ALA A 229 -15.69 11.94 -4.04
N ILE A 230 -15.81 12.41 -5.28
CA ILE A 230 -17.08 12.42 -6.03
C ILE A 230 -17.70 11.02 -6.15
N GLN A 231 -16.88 9.97 -6.08
CA GLN A 231 -17.33 8.59 -6.23
C GLN A 231 -17.75 7.93 -4.89
N ILE A 232 -17.56 8.60 -3.72
CA ILE A 232 -17.95 8.07 -2.41
C ILE A 232 -19.44 8.17 -2.17
#